data_2cde6aacbd57493b67c545da1d14ba7e
#
_entry.id   2cde6aacbd57493b67c545da1d14ba7e
#
_cell.length_a   1.000
_cell.length_b   1.000
_cell.length_c   1.000
_cell.angle_alpha   90.00
_cell.angle_beta   90.00
_cell.angle_gamma   90.00
#
_symmetry.space_group_name_H-M   'P 1'
#
loop_
_entity.id
_entity.type
_entity.pdbx_description
1 polymer ?
#
loop_
_entity_poly.entity_id
_entity_poly.type
_entity_poly.pdbx_seq_one_letter_code
_entity_poly.pdbx_strand_id
1 'polypeptide(L)'
;MEQTYPRFTPDMKKTHKILIPNMAPVQFRILAASMENHGYQVELLGNCGERVAELGLKYVHNDTCYPALLVIGQFLDALDSGKYDLDHTALIITQTGGGCRASNYIFLLRKALEKAGYGNIPVLSLNFSGLEKDSSMPMDLKFMRQALAAIYYGDLLMTLRAQTQPYELEAGAAERLQNKWLDILCDEVRHDKGYSGREMKAVMPRIAAEFAAIPVRRVPKVKVGVVGEIYVKYSPLGNNELEKFLASQDCEVNLPGLMGFVQYCAYNMAETVRLYGGSLVEKTAAEAALALIAGMEKVIIKTLKDAGYHAPMPFSELIKLPEQSHTIGMGCKMGEGWLLTAEMLELVRSGYENIVCAQPFGCLPNHICGKGMVNKIRELYPEANITPIDYDPSATRVNQENRIKLMLAVARERLSERREPPADLPKVRTSVSAKLSKPKSLCANI
;
A
#
# COMPACT_ATOMS: atom_id res chain seq x y z
N MET A 1 -14.51 -36.32 4.79
CA MET A 1 -13.43 -36.26 5.78
C MET A 1 -13.06 -34.79 5.96
N GLU A 2 -13.23 -34.25 7.15
CA GLU A 2 -12.76 -32.91 7.49
C GLU A 2 -11.24 -32.92 7.37
N GLN A 3 -10.69 -32.05 6.55
CA GLN A 3 -9.25 -31.94 6.32
C GLN A 3 -8.65 -31.28 7.56
N THR A 4 -7.99 -32.02 8.42
CA THR A 4 -7.34 -31.51 9.62
C THR A 4 -5.96 -31.00 9.27
N TYR A 5 -5.82 -29.68 9.24
CA TYR A 5 -4.52 -29.02 9.08
C TYR A 5 -3.77 -28.93 10.42
N PRO A 6 -2.41 -28.96 10.41
CA PRO A 6 -1.64 -28.76 11.62
C PRO A 6 -1.92 -27.37 12.21
N ARG A 7 -2.16 -27.34 13.51
CA ARG A 7 -2.48 -26.11 14.26
C ARG A 7 -1.23 -25.58 14.93
N PHE A 8 -1.07 -24.26 14.91
CA PHE A 8 -0.05 -23.60 15.73
C PHE A 8 -0.52 -23.55 17.19
N THR A 9 0.19 -24.22 18.08
CA THR A 9 -0.14 -24.28 19.52
C THR A 9 0.61 -23.19 20.31
N PRO A 10 0.14 -22.82 21.52
CA PRO A 10 0.85 -21.87 22.37
C PRO A 10 2.30 -22.26 22.70
N ASP A 11 2.62 -23.54 22.81
CA ASP A 11 3.96 -24.05 23.07
C ASP A 11 4.92 -23.81 21.89
N MET A 12 4.39 -23.90 20.68
CA MET A 12 5.14 -23.60 19.44
C MET A 12 5.65 -22.17 19.37
N LYS A 13 5.04 -21.24 20.10
CA LYS A 13 5.49 -19.83 20.17
C LYS A 13 6.94 -19.69 20.60
N LYS A 14 7.44 -20.60 21.43
CA LYS A 14 8.81 -20.58 21.96
C LYS A 14 9.80 -21.37 21.11
N THR A 15 9.32 -22.32 20.33
CA THR A 15 10.13 -23.30 19.60
C THR A 15 10.13 -23.11 18.10
N HIS A 16 9.06 -22.55 17.55
CA HIS A 16 8.90 -22.40 16.11
C HIS A 16 9.24 -21.00 15.63
N LYS A 17 9.95 -20.93 14.52
CA LYS A 17 10.20 -19.70 13.77
C LYS A 17 9.05 -19.48 12.78
N ILE A 18 8.38 -18.32 12.86
CA ILE A 18 7.30 -17.94 11.96
C ILE A 18 7.88 -17.14 10.79
N LEU A 19 7.70 -17.63 9.58
CA LEU A 19 8.09 -16.94 8.36
C LEU A 19 6.97 -16.01 7.90
N ILE A 20 7.32 -14.76 7.59
CA ILE A 20 6.39 -13.69 7.21
C ILE A 20 6.72 -13.24 5.78
N PRO A 21 5.78 -13.25 4.83
CA PRO A 21 6.00 -12.67 3.51
C PRO A 21 6.12 -11.14 3.63
N ASN A 22 7.10 -10.57 2.93
CA ASN A 22 7.40 -9.15 3.09
C ASN A 22 6.68 -8.30 2.05
N MET A 23 5.46 -7.87 2.39
CA MET A 23 4.65 -7.01 1.53
C MET A 23 5.12 -5.54 1.58
N ALA A 24 5.33 -5.00 2.76
CA ALA A 24 5.68 -3.59 2.97
C ALA A 24 6.93 -3.52 3.87
N PRO A 25 8.14 -3.50 3.29
CA PRO A 25 9.39 -3.71 4.02
C PRO A 25 9.60 -2.80 5.22
N VAL A 26 9.20 -1.53 5.11
CA VAL A 26 9.38 -0.52 6.18
C VAL A 26 8.46 -0.81 7.35
N GLN A 27 7.16 -0.97 7.09
CA GLN A 27 6.13 -1.21 8.10
C GLN A 27 6.30 -2.60 8.73
N PHE A 28 6.62 -3.61 7.92
CA PHE A 28 6.69 -4.99 8.37
C PHE A 28 7.90 -5.27 9.27
N ARG A 29 8.99 -4.50 9.16
CA ARG A 29 10.11 -4.59 10.12
C ARG A 29 9.66 -4.23 11.53
N ILE A 30 8.90 -3.14 11.69
CA ILE A 30 8.39 -2.72 12.99
C ILE A 30 7.30 -3.67 13.49
N LEU A 31 6.45 -4.18 12.59
CA LEU A 31 5.44 -5.19 12.92
C LEU A 31 6.07 -6.50 13.40
N ALA A 32 7.17 -6.95 12.78
CA ALA A 32 7.91 -8.11 13.22
C ALA A 32 8.48 -7.90 14.65
N ALA A 33 9.03 -6.71 14.96
CA ALA A 33 9.48 -6.36 16.30
C ALA A 33 8.34 -6.38 17.33
N SER A 34 7.10 -6.01 16.92
CA SER A 34 5.91 -6.17 17.76
C SER A 34 5.59 -7.64 18.05
N MET A 35 5.70 -8.51 17.05
CA MET A 35 5.52 -9.94 17.26
C MET A 35 6.59 -10.52 18.19
N GLU A 36 7.85 -10.10 18.05
CA GLU A 36 8.94 -10.49 18.96
C GLU A 36 8.68 -10.02 20.40
N ASN A 37 8.17 -8.79 20.59
CA ASN A 37 7.76 -8.28 21.92
C ASN A 37 6.65 -9.15 22.54
N HIS A 38 5.79 -9.77 21.72
CA HIS A 38 4.79 -10.73 22.17
C HIS A 38 5.33 -12.15 22.32
N GLY A 39 6.64 -12.36 22.19
CA GLY A 39 7.35 -13.61 22.43
C GLY A 39 7.29 -14.61 21.26
N TYR A 40 6.97 -14.16 20.05
CA TYR A 40 7.10 -14.96 18.84
C TYR A 40 8.53 -14.86 18.28
N GLN A 41 9.01 -15.96 17.70
CA GLN A 41 10.22 -15.93 16.89
C GLN A 41 9.80 -15.73 15.42
N VAL A 42 10.19 -14.62 14.81
CA VAL A 42 9.74 -14.28 13.45
C VAL A 42 10.90 -13.95 12.53
N GLU A 43 10.70 -14.20 11.25
CA GLU A 43 11.63 -13.79 10.20
C GLU A 43 10.85 -13.27 8.99
N LEU A 44 11.17 -12.05 8.55
CA LEU A 44 10.66 -11.49 7.30
C LEU A 44 11.42 -12.13 6.13
N LEU A 45 10.68 -12.71 5.19
CA LEU A 45 11.26 -13.30 4.00
C LEU A 45 11.82 -12.21 3.07
N GLY A 46 13.06 -12.42 2.62
CA GLY A 46 13.74 -11.53 1.67
C GLY A 46 14.06 -12.20 0.34
N ASN A 47 13.69 -13.50 0.17
CA ASN A 47 13.91 -14.22 -1.06
C ASN A 47 13.04 -13.65 -2.19
N CYS A 48 13.62 -13.51 -3.35
CA CYS A 48 13.04 -12.91 -4.55
C CYS A 48 13.59 -13.60 -5.81
N GLY A 49 13.07 -13.24 -6.97
CA GLY A 49 13.52 -13.74 -8.26
C GLY A 49 12.52 -14.68 -8.93
N GLU A 50 12.91 -15.19 -10.11
CA GLU A 50 12.04 -15.98 -10.99
C GLU A 50 11.56 -17.27 -10.34
N ARG A 51 12.43 -17.94 -9.54
CA ARG A 51 12.08 -19.17 -8.84
C ARG A 51 10.84 -19.03 -7.94
N VAL A 52 10.64 -17.87 -7.32
CA VAL A 52 9.45 -17.60 -6.50
C VAL A 52 8.18 -17.69 -7.36
N ALA A 53 8.18 -17.06 -8.53
CA ALA A 53 7.04 -17.10 -9.45
C ALA A 53 6.83 -18.51 -10.03
N GLU A 54 7.90 -19.22 -10.38
CA GLU A 54 7.85 -20.61 -10.88
C GLU A 54 7.23 -21.57 -9.87
N LEU A 55 7.65 -21.49 -8.60
CA LEU A 55 7.07 -22.32 -7.53
C LEU A 55 5.60 -21.97 -7.28
N GLY A 56 5.26 -20.68 -7.31
CA GLY A 56 3.87 -20.24 -7.25
C GLY A 56 3.03 -20.85 -8.37
N LEU A 57 3.47 -20.76 -9.61
CA LEU A 57 2.77 -21.35 -10.76
C LEU A 57 2.66 -22.88 -10.68
N LYS A 58 3.70 -23.55 -10.19
CA LYS A 58 3.72 -25.01 -10.07
C LYS A 58 2.71 -25.56 -9.07
N TYR A 59 2.51 -24.88 -7.95
CA TYR A 59 1.73 -25.39 -6.82
C TYR A 59 0.38 -24.71 -6.61
N VAL A 60 0.18 -23.54 -7.21
CA VAL A 60 -1.09 -22.79 -7.20
C VAL A 60 -1.72 -22.80 -8.58
N HIS A 61 -3.03 -22.61 -8.67
CA HIS A 61 -3.73 -22.52 -9.95
C HIS A 61 -3.40 -21.19 -10.63
N ASN A 62 -3.10 -21.23 -11.94
CA ASN A 62 -2.72 -20.04 -12.73
C ASN A 62 -3.83 -18.98 -12.85
N ASP A 63 -5.11 -19.33 -12.63
CA ASP A 63 -6.22 -18.37 -12.56
C ASP A 63 -6.27 -17.60 -11.24
N THR A 64 -5.35 -17.88 -10.31
CA THR A 64 -5.24 -17.14 -9.06
C THR A 64 -4.55 -15.80 -9.32
N CYS A 65 -4.90 -14.76 -8.54
CA CYS A 65 -4.25 -13.46 -8.69
C CYS A 65 -2.74 -13.54 -8.38
N TYR A 66 -1.99 -12.69 -9.05
CA TYR A 66 -0.52 -12.66 -8.98
C TYR A 66 0.06 -12.57 -7.55
N PRO A 67 -0.47 -11.75 -6.61
CA PRO A 67 0.01 -11.75 -5.23
C PRO A 67 -0.03 -13.11 -4.55
N ALA A 68 -1.10 -13.90 -4.77
CA ALA A 68 -1.20 -15.24 -4.19
C ALA A 68 -0.10 -16.17 -4.69
N LEU A 69 0.21 -16.10 -5.99
CA LEU A 69 1.30 -16.87 -6.59
C LEU A 69 2.64 -16.52 -5.96
N LEU A 70 2.93 -15.23 -5.81
CA LEU A 70 4.20 -14.77 -5.25
C LEU A 70 4.33 -15.10 -3.76
N VAL A 71 3.31 -14.84 -2.95
CA VAL A 71 3.35 -15.11 -1.51
C VAL A 71 3.54 -16.60 -1.25
N ILE A 72 2.79 -17.46 -1.95
CA ILE A 72 2.90 -18.91 -1.79
C ILE A 72 4.24 -19.42 -2.34
N GLY A 73 4.67 -18.93 -3.50
CA GLY A 73 5.96 -19.26 -4.07
C GLY A 73 7.12 -18.82 -3.18
N GLN A 74 7.03 -17.66 -2.53
CA GLN A 74 8.04 -17.17 -1.59
C GLN A 74 8.19 -18.09 -0.38
N PHE A 75 7.09 -18.59 0.18
CA PHE A 75 7.13 -19.60 1.23
C PHE A 75 7.78 -20.91 0.76
N LEU A 76 7.36 -21.43 -0.38
CA LEU A 76 7.90 -22.68 -0.91
C LEU A 76 9.39 -22.58 -1.22
N ASP A 77 9.83 -21.47 -1.82
CA ASP A 77 11.24 -21.22 -2.07
C ASP A 77 12.07 -21.12 -0.77
N ALA A 78 11.51 -20.47 0.26
CA ALA A 78 12.14 -20.43 1.57
C ALA A 78 12.27 -21.83 2.18
N LEU A 79 11.21 -22.65 2.14
CA LEU A 79 11.22 -24.02 2.69
C LEU A 79 12.18 -24.93 1.91
N ASP A 80 12.24 -24.81 0.59
CA ASP A 80 13.15 -25.56 -0.29
C ASP A 80 14.64 -25.17 -0.08
N SER A 81 14.90 -24.01 0.54
CA SER A 81 16.27 -23.48 0.66
C SER A 81 17.20 -24.29 1.57
N GLY A 82 16.66 -25.15 2.42
CA GLY A 82 17.39 -25.86 3.46
C GLY A 82 17.88 -24.98 4.63
N LYS A 83 17.52 -23.69 4.65
CA LYS A 83 17.89 -22.74 5.71
C LYS A 83 17.12 -22.96 7.02
N TYR A 84 15.92 -23.53 6.93
CA TYR A 84 15.00 -23.63 8.04
C TYR A 84 14.83 -25.05 8.53
N ASP A 85 14.77 -25.24 9.85
CA ASP A 85 14.35 -26.49 10.47
C ASP A 85 12.83 -26.63 10.29
N LEU A 86 12.42 -27.56 9.43
CA LEU A 86 11.01 -27.73 9.05
C LEU A 86 10.13 -28.19 10.21
N ASP A 87 10.70 -28.92 11.19
CA ASP A 87 9.97 -29.37 12.38
C ASP A 87 9.69 -28.22 13.36
N HIS A 88 10.45 -27.13 13.25
CA HIS A 88 10.30 -25.93 14.08
C HIS A 88 10.00 -24.68 13.25
N THR A 89 9.34 -24.84 12.11
CA THR A 89 8.93 -23.74 11.23
C THR A 89 7.41 -23.62 11.19
N ALA A 90 6.92 -22.38 11.17
CA ALA A 90 5.52 -22.04 10.93
C ALA A 90 5.42 -20.90 9.93
N LEU A 91 4.29 -20.75 9.29
CA LEU A 91 4.03 -19.66 8.34
C LEU A 91 2.91 -18.76 8.84
N ILE A 92 2.93 -17.50 8.46
CA ILE A 92 1.81 -16.59 8.72
C ILE A 92 1.34 -15.91 7.44
N ILE A 93 0.04 -15.85 7.24
CA ILE A 93 -0.57 -15.17 6.09
C ILE A 93 -1.75 -14.31 6.54
N THR A 94 -1.96 -13.19 5.87
CA THR A 94 -3.11 -12.33 6.11
C THR A 94 -4.36 -12.88 5.42
N GLN A 95 -5.52 -12.68 6.07
CA GLN A 95 -6.82 -13.06 5.55
C GLN A 95 -7.76 -11.87 5.68
N THR A 96 -8.06 -11.21 4.54
CA THR A 96 -8.72 -9.89 4.55
C THR A 96 -10.22 -9.94 4.79
N GLY A 97 -10.88 -11.05 4.44
CA GLY A 97 -12.34 -11.14 4.41
C GLY A 97 -12.96 -10.45 3.18
N GLY A 98 -14.28 -10.56 3.02
CA GLY A 98 -15.01 -9.96 1.92
C GLY A 98 -14.81 -10.61 0.56
N GLY A 99 -15.06 -9.88 -0.53
CA GLY A 99 -15.09 -10.40 -1.91
C GLY A 99 -13.74 -10.51 -2.60
N CYS A 100 -12.63 -10.16 -1.95
CA CYS A 100 -11.28 -10.31 -2.47
C CYS A 100 -10.78 -11.75 -2.30
N ARG A 101 -10.02 -12.27 -3.26
CA ARG A 101 -9.40 -13.60 -3.21
C ARG A 101 -8.40 -13.77 -2.06
N ALA A 102 -7.85 -12.68 -1.52
CA ALA A 102 -6.98 -12.68 -0.34
C ALA A 102 -7.65 -13.32 0.90
N SER A 103 -8.97 -13.36 0.95
CA SER A 103 -9.73 -14.10 1.96
C SER A 103 -9.50 -15.61 1.91
N ASN A 104 -9.05 -16.14 0.77
CA ASN A 104 -8.86 -17.58 0.51
C ASN A 104 -7.39 -17.99 0.40
N TYR A 105 -6.43 -17.11 0.53
CA TYR A 105 -5.01 -17.42 0.35
C TYR A 105 -4.51 -18.50 1.31
N ILE A 106 -5.04 -18.55 2.54
CA ILE A 106 -4.65 -19.57 3.53
C ILE A 106 -4.96 -21.00 3.05
N PHE A 107 -6.12 -21.20 2.42
CA PHE A 107 -6.51 -22.53 1.90
C PHE A 107 -5.67 -22.89 0.66
N LEU A 108 -5.36 -21.92 -0.19
CA LEU A 108 -4.45 -22.12 -1.32
C LEU A 108 -3.05 -22.48 -0.84
N LEU A 109 -2.54 -21.78 0.19
CA LEU A 109 -1.24 -22.07 0.80
C LEU A 109 -1.21 -23.49 1.39
N ARG A 110 -2.18 -23.86 2.21
CA ARG A 110 -2.28 -25.20 2.81
C ARG A 110 -2.27 -26.29 1.73
N LYS A 111 -3.06 -26.12 0.68
CA LYS A 111 -3.10 -27.05 -0.46
C LYS A 111 -1.76 -27.12 -1.20
N ALA A 112 -1.07 -25.99 -1.37
CA ALA A 112 0.24 -25.94 -2.00
C ALA A 112 1.30 -26.63 -1.14
N LEU A 113 1.29 -26.42 0.18
CA LEU A 113 2.17 -27.09 1.14
C LEU A 113 1.97 -28.62 1.11
N GLU A 114 0.73 -29.09 1.12
CA GLU A 114 0.42 -30.52 1.02
C GLU A 114 1.00 -31.14 -0.26
N LYS A 115 0.77 -30.49 -1.41
CA LYS A 115 1.30 -30.93 -2.70
C LYS A 115 2.82 -30.90 -2.78
N ALA A 116 3.46 -29.97 -2.08
CA ALA A 116 4.91 -29.81 -2.06
C ALA A 116 5.61 -30.71 -1.03
N GLY A 117 4.85 -31.48 -0.22
CA GLY A 117 5.40 -32.35 0.82
C GLY A 117 5.62 -31.66 2.18
N TYR A 118 5.13 -30.44 2.35
CA TYR A 118 5.25 -29.61 3.57
C TYR A 118 3.94 -29.55 4.39
N GLY A 119 3.04 -30.52 4.22
CA GLY A 119 1.72 -30.51 4.85
C GLY A 119 1.72 -30.49 6.39
N ASN A 120 2.86 -30.81 7.02
CA ASN A 120 3.01 -30.77 8.48
C ASN A 120 3.32 -29.38 9.04
N ILE A 121 3.60 -28.37 8.19
CA ILE A 121 3.95 -27.02 8.63
C ILE A 121 2.69 -26.25 9.02
N PRO A 122 2.57 -25.75 10.25
CA PRO A 122 1.40 -24.98 10.69
C PRO A 122 1.36 -23.60 10.04
N VAL A 123 0.14 -23.17 9.66
CA VAL A 123 -0.11 -21.85 9.06
C VAL A 123 -1.01 -21.04 9.98
N LEU A 124 -0.51 -19.89 10.45
CA LEU A 124 -1.27 -18.90 11.21
C LEU A 124 -2.01 -17.96 10.27
N SER A 125 -3.21 -17.56 10.66
CA SER A 125 -3.99 -16.52 10.00
C SER A 125 -3.90 -15.21 10.78
N LEU A 126 -3.43 -14.16 10.15
CA LEU A 126 -3.64 -12.80 10.63
C LEU A 126 -4.99 -12.32 10.09
N ASN A 127 -6.02 -12.46 10.89
CA ASN A 127 -7.42 -12.40 10.47
C ASN A 127 -8.21 -11.43 11.33
N PHE A 128 -8.64 -10.33 10.73
CA PHE A 128 -9.50 -9.32 11.36
C PHE A 128 -11.01 -9.59 11.18
N SER A 129 -11.38 -10.54 10.32
CA SER A 129 -12.77 -10.83 9.93
C SER A 129 -13.39 -12.02 10.63
N GLY A 130 -12.64 -12.72 11.48
CA GLY A 130 -13.13 -13.92 12.19
C GLY A 130 -13.40 -15.15 11.32
N LEU A 131 -12.86 -15.19 10.08
CA LEU A 131 -13.03 -16.32 9.15
C LEU A 131 -12.35 -17.59 9.61
N GLU A 132 -11.22 -17.47 10.30
CA GLU A 132 -10.47 -18.58 10.90
C GLU A 132 -10.43 -18.41 12.42
N LYS A 133 -10.96 -19.38 13.16
CA LYS A 133 -10.95 -19.35 14.62
C LYS A 133 -9.78 -20.15 15.21
N ASP A 134 -9.47 -21.28 14.61
CA ASP A 134 -8.51 -22.27 15.15
C ASP A 134 -7.05 -21.95 14.86
N SER A 135 -6.78 -21.20 13.81
CA SER A 135 -5.41 -20.82 13.38
C SER A 135 -5.18 -19.31 13.45
N SER A 136 -6.11 -18.57 14.08
CA SER A 136 -6.01 -17.12 14.23
C SER A 136 -4.92 -16.75 15.23
N MET A 137 -4.06 -15.79 14.87
CA MET A 137 -3.11 -15.21 15.80
C MET A 137 -3.89 -14.36 16.83
N PRO A 138 -3.68 -14.59 18.14
CA PRO A 138 -4.29 -13.74 19.16
C PRO A 138 -3.83 -12.29 19.01
N MET A 139 -4.79 -11.36 18.86
CA MET A 139 -4.53 -9.94 18.75
C MET A 139 -5.10 -9.22 19.97
N ASP A 140 -4.26 -8.98 20.96
CA ASP A 140 -4.62 -8.16 22.12
C ASP A 140 -4.54 -6.65 21.79
N LEU A 141 -5.04 -5.83 22.69
CA LEU A 141 -5.06 -4.38 22.51
C LEU A 141 -3.64 -3.80 22.38
N LYS A 142 -2.65 -4.41 23.06
CA LYS A 142 -1.25 -4.00 22.99
C LYS A 142 -0.71 -4.22 21.58
N PHE A 143 -0.88 -5.43 21.05
CA PHE A 143 -0.44 -5.78 19.70
C PHE A 143 -1.11 -4.87 18.64
N MET A 144 -2.41 -4.62 18.76
CA MET A 144 -3.13 -3.72 17.85
C MET A 144 -2.55 -2.30 17.87
N ARG A 145 -2.22 -1.75 19.07
CA ARG A 145 -1.60 -0.43 19.19
C ARG A 145 -0.20 -0.39 18.59
N GLN A 146 0.61 -1.43 18.81
CA GLN A 146 1.94 -1.56 18.22
C GLN A 146 1.87 -1.72 16.69
N ALA A 147 0.92 -2.49 16.18
CA ALA A 147 0.70 -2.65 14.74
C ALA A 147 0.28 -1.32 14.07
N LEU A 148 -0.62 -0.55 14.69
CA LEU A 148 -0.96 0.79 14.21
C LEU A 148 0.25 1.73 14.23
N ALA A 149 1.06 1.70 15.30
CA ALA A 149 2.28 2.50 15.38
C ALA A 149 3.28 2.11 14.29
N ALA A 150 3.43 0.81 13.99
CA ALA A 150 4.28 0.32 12.90
C ALA A 150 3.88 0.90 11.54
N ILE A 151 2.57 0.99 11.28
CA ILE A 151 2.06 1.58 10.03
C ILE A 151 2.32 3.10 10.00
N TYR A 152 2.02 3.82 11.09
CA TYR A 152 2.24 5.27 11.15
C TYR A 152 3.71 5.66 10.97
N TYR A 153 4.62 5.00 11.70
CA TYR A 153 6.05 5.26 11.57
C TYR A 153 6.57 4.87 10.19
N GLY A 154 6.12 3.72 9.69
CA GLY A 154 6.50 3.25 8.36
C GLY A 154 6.08 4.21 7.25
N ASP A 155 4.83 4.70 7.29
CA ASP A 155 4.32 5.66 6.32
C ASP A 155 5.07 7.00 6.39
N LEU A 156 5.36 7.49 7.62
CA LEU A 156 6.16 8.70 7.82
C LEU A 156 7.56 8.55 7.22
N LEU A 157 8.27 7.47 7.57
CA LEU A 157 9.63 7.22 7.10
C LEU A 157 9.70 7.04 5.59
N MET A 158 8.73 6.32 5.01
CA MET A 158 8.62 6.12 3.57
C MET A 158 8.40 7.45 2.83
N THR A 159 7.48 8.30 3.34
CA THR A 159 7.17 9.62 2.76
C THR A 159 8.36 10.57 2.83
N LEU A 160 9.05 10.63 3.97
CA LEU A 160 10.22 11.48 4.16
C LEU A 160 11.37 11.06 3.25
N ARG A 161 11.67 9.75 3.15
CA ARG A 161 12.69 9.23 2.26
C ARG A 161 12.36 9.55 0.80
N ALA A 162 11.16 9.25 0.34
CA ALA A 162 10.75 9.43 -1.05
C ALA A 162 10.86 10.89 -1.53
N GLN A 163 10.61 11.86 -0.65
CA GLN A 163 10.72 13.27 -0.94
C GLN A 163 12.11 13.89 -0.66
N THR A 164 13.02 13.16 -0.01
CA THR A 164 14.39 13.62 0.26
C THR A 164 15.39 13.04 -0.73
N GLN A 165 15.34 11.74 -0.94
CA GLN A 165 16.27 10.95 -1.74
C GLN A 165 16.52 11.52 -3.15
N PRO A 166 15.51 11.99 -3.92
CA PRO A 166 15.78 12.55 -5.26
C PRO A 166 16.63 13.81 -5.27
N TYR A 167 16.75 14.48 -4.14
CA TYR A 167 17.39 15.79 -4.00
C TYR A 167 18.65 15.78 -3.15
N GLU A 168 18.98 14.66 -2.48
CA GLU A 168 20.14 14.55 -1.59
C GLU A 168 21.46 14.83 -2.31
N LEU A 169 22.38 15.55 -1.65
CA LEU A 169 23.73 15.81 -2.18
C LEU A 169 24.67 14.63 -1.97
N GLU A 170 24.46 13.87 -0.91
CA GLU A 170 25.17 12.62 -0.61
C GLU A 170 24.27 11.45 -0.88
N ALA A 171 24.60 10.68 -1.91
CA ALA A 171 23.78 9.52 -2.32
C ALA A 171 23.57 8.50 -1.17
N GLY A 172 22.31 8.13 -0.95
CA GLY A 172 21.91 7.17 0.08
C GLY A 172 21.79 7.75 1.49
N ALA A 173 21.92 9.07 1.69
CA ALA A 173 21.79 9.70 3.00
C ALA A 173 20.37 9.49 3.58
N ALA A 174 19.34 9.67 2.76
CA ALA A 174 17.95 9.47 3.17
C ALA A 174 17.66 8.00 3.52
N GLU A 175 18.19 7.04 2.76
CA GLU A 175 18.03 5.61 3.01
C GLU A 175 18.75 5.18 4.29
N ARG A 176 19.98 5.65 4.53
CA ARG A 176 20.70 5.38 5.77
C ARG A 176 19.97 5.93 6.99
N LEU A 177 19.41 7.13 6.88
CA LEU A 177 18.63 7.73 7.96
C LEU A 177 17.33 6.97 8.23
N GLN A 178 16.62 6.52 7.16
CA GLN A 178 15.46 5.65 7.30
C GLN A 178 15.81 4.37 8.06
N ASN A 179 16.89 3.69 7.67
CA ASN A 179 17.32 2.45 8.33
C ASN A 179 17.72 2.67 9.79
N LYS A 180 18.44 3.76 10.10
CA LYS A 180 18.78 4.15 11.48
C LYS A 180 17.51 4.28 12.34
N TRP A 181 16.50 4.99 11.85
CA TRP A 181 15.25 5.17 12.60
C TRP A 181 14.43 3.89 12.69
N LEU A 182 14.45 3.05 11.65
CA LEU A 182 13.82 1.72 11.71
C LEU A 182 14.44 0.87 12.81
N ASP A 183 15.78 0.85 12.93
CA ASP A 183 16.47 0.09 14.00
C ASP A 183 16.09 0.60 15.39
N ILE A 184 16.06 1.92 15.58
CA ILE A 184 15.63 2.55 16.85
C ILE A 184 14.19 2.18 17.19
N LEU A 185 13.27 2.33 16.24
CA LEU A 185 11.84 2.06 16.44
C LEU A 185 11.57 0.58 16.72
N CYS A 186 12.26 -0.31 16.01
CA CYS A 186 12.19 -1.74 16.26
C CYS A 186 12.66 -2.10 17.67
N ASP A 187 13.77 -1.50 18.11
CA ASP A 187 14.30 -1.72 19.46
C ASP A 187 13.37 -1.18 20.54
N GLU A 188 12.82 0.03 20.37
CA GLU A 188 11.83 0.60 21.28
C GLU A 188 10.59 -0.30 21.41
N VAL A 189 10.05 -0.79 20.28
CA VAL A 189 8.87 -1.67 20.27
C VAL A 189 9.18 -3.01 20.95
N ARG A 190 10.36 -3.61 20.73
CA ARG A 190 10.80 -4.82 21.44
C ARG A 190 10.82 -4.63 22.97
N HIS A 191 11.14 -3.43 23.43
CA HIS A 191 11.21 -3.08 24.85
C HIS A 191 9.92 -2.41 25.38
N ASP A 192 8.82 -2.57 24.67
CA ASP A 192 7.50 -2.07 25.09
C ASP A 192 7.39 -0.54 25.16
N LYS A 193 8.03 0.16 24.22
CA LYS A 193 8.11 1.62 24.13
C LYS A 193 7.78 2.12 22.73
N GLY A 194 7.66 3.42 22.56
CA GLY A 194 7.57 4.10 21.27
C GLY A 194 6.21 4.04 20.56
N TYR A 195 5.22 3.31 21.07
CA TYR A 195 3.94 3.10 20.39
C TYR A 195 2.74 3.82 21.03
N SER A 196 2.92 4.47 22.15
CA SER A 196 1.84 5.30 22.71
C SER A 196 1.67 6.59 21.92
N GLY A 197 0.44 7.10 21.85
CA GLY A 197 0.18 8.36 21.16
C GLY A 197 0.98 9.56 21.68
N ARG A 198 1.39 9.54 22.96
CA ARG A 198 2.27 10.57 23.53
C ARG A 198 3.70 10.44 23.00
N GLU A 199 4.25 9.23 22.96
CA GLU A 199 5.61 8.96 22.46
C GLU A 199 5.68 9.26 20.95
N MET A 200 4.70 8.80 20.18
CA MET A 200 4.62 9.08 18.73
C MET A 200 4.61 10.59 18.44
N LYS A 201 3.82 11.38 19.18
CA LYS A 201 3.80 12.85 19.05
C LYS A 201 5.14 13.50 19.38
N ALA A 202 5.95 12.89 20.23
CA ALA A 202 7.29 13.40 20.57
C ALA A 202 8.34 12.95 19.54
N VAL A 203 8.26 11.71 19.04
CA VAL A 203 9.28 11.11 18.17
C VAL A 203 9.14 11.53 16.72
N MET A 204 7.91 11.57 16.17
CA MET A 204 7.68 11.89 14.75
C MET A 204 8.27 13.24 14.29
N PRO A 205 8.13 14.35 15.04
CA PRO A 205 8.76 15.61 14.66
C PRO A 205 10.29 15.55 14.67
N ARG A 206 10.90 14.73 15.56
CA ARG A 206 12.36 14.53 15.57
C ARG A 206 12.82 13.80 14.32
N ILE A 207 12.12 12.75 13.92
CA ILE A 207 12.39 12.02 12.66
C ILE A 207 12.36 13.01 11.49
N ALA A 208 11.28 13.78 11.36
CA ALA A 208 11.12 14.72 10.26
C ALA A 208 12.19 15.83 10.26
N ALA A 209 12.57 16.32 11.43
CA ALA A 209 13.65 17.32 11.56
C ALA A 209 15.02 16.77 11.12
N GLU A 210 15.36 15.52 11.46
CA GLU A 210 16.59 14.89 10.98
C GLU A 210 16.60 14.70 9.46
N PHE A 211 15.46 14.33 8.83
CA PHE A 211 15.35 14.27 7.38
C PHE A 211 15.46 15.66 6.72
N ALA A 212 14.85 16.69 7.32
CA ALA A 212 14.95 18.06 6.84
C ALA A 212 16.38 18.65 6.94
N ALA A 213 17.22 18.10 7.83
CA ALA A 213 18.61 18.48 7.99
C ALA A 213 19.54 17.84 6.93
N ILE A 214 19.09 16.86 6.16
CA ILE A 214 19.89 16.29 5.06
C ILE A 214 20.14 17.38 4.01
N PRO A 215 21.40 17.62 3.61
CA PRO A 215 21.71 18.57 2.55
C PRO A 215 21.10 18.16 1.22
N VAL A 216 20.24 19.01 0.66
CA VAL A 216 19.51 18.75 -0.59
C VAL A 216 19.66 19.90 -1.57
N ARG A 217 19.61 19.59 -2.88
CA ARG A 217 19.47 20.57 -3.96
C ARG A 217 18.12 20.38 -4.64
N ARG A 218 17.16 21.22 -4.29
CA ARG A 218 15.80 21.19 -4.87
C ARG A 218 15.85 21.74 -6.31
N VAL A 219 15.69 20.88 -7.26
CA VAL A 219 15.52 21.17 -8.68
C VAL A 219 14.20 20.60 -9.16
N PRO A 220 13.53 21.18 -10.17
CA PRO A 220 12.32 20.58 -10.70
C PRO A 220 12.59 19.17 -11.24
N LYS A 221 11.83 18.20 -10.78
CA LYS A 221 11.87 16.79 -11.21
C LYS A 221 10.50 16.33 -11.68
N VAL A 222 10.48 15.26 -12.47
CA VAL A 222 9.24 14.59 -12.80
C VAL A 222 8.69 13.96 -11.51
N LYS A 223 7.44 14.29 -11.18
CA LYS A 223 6.73 13.74 -10.04
C LYS A 223 5.86 12.58 -10.49
N VAL A 224 6.01 11.44 -9.82
CA VAL A 224 5.30 10.20 -10.16
C VAL A 224 4.55 9.68 -8.94
N GLY A 225 3.23 9.58 -9.06
CA GLY A 225 2.40 8.87 -8.11
C GLY A 225 2.37 7.35 -8.42
N VAL A 226 2.29 6.52 -7.38
CA VAL A 226 2.11 5.07 -7.54
C VAL A 226 0.87 4.64 -6.77
N VAL A 227 -0.13 4.14 -7.48
CA VAL A 227 -1.32 3.52 -6.90
C VAL A 227 -1.40 2.06 -7.35
N GLY A 228 -2.24 1.26 -6.73
CA GLY A 228 -2.41 -0.12 -7.17
C GLY A 228 -2.90 -1.05 -6.07
N GLU A 229 -2.90 -2.34 -6.40
CA GLU A 229 -3.20 -3.41 -5.45
C GLU A 229 -2.16 -3.41 -4.32
N ILE A 230 -2.61 -3.60 -3.10
CA ILE A 230 -1.81 -3.35 -1.90
C ILE A 230 -0.49 -4.12 -1.85
N TYR A 231 -0.47 -5.40 -2.24
CA TYR A 231 0.75 -6.19 -2.27
C TYR A 231 1.69 -5.70 -3.39
N VAL A 232 1.19 -5.55 -4.60
CA VAL A 232 1.99 -5.09 -5.76
C VAL A 232 2.45 -3.64 -5.57
N LYS A 233 1.65 -2.79 -4.94
CA LYS A 233 2.00 -1.40 -4.67
C LYS A 233 3.25 -1.26 -3.80
N TYR A 234 3.40 -2.08 -2.74
CA TYR A 234 4.47 -1.91 -1.75
C TYR A 234 5.58 -2.95 -1.85
N SER A 235 5.30 -4.15 -2.39
CA SER A 235 6.27 -5.25 -2.40
C SER A 235 7.28 -5.11 -3.54
N PRO A 236 8.60 -4.99 -3.24
CA PRO A 236 9.63 -5.01 -4.28
C PRO A 236 9.61 -6.29 -5.13
N LEU A 237 9.26 -7.43 -4.53
CA LEU A 237 9.05 -8.69 -5.25
C LEU A 237 7.86 -8.60 -6.19
N GLY A 238 6.74 -8.00 -5.73
CA GLY A 238 5.50 -7.91 -6.49
C GLY A 238 5.54 -6.93 -7.66
N ASN A 239 6.37 -5.89 -7.58
CA ASN A 239 6.42 -4.81 -8.57
C ASN A 239 7.78 -4.65 -9.28
N ASN A 240 8.66 -5.66 -9.18
CA ASN A 240 9.99 -5.63 -9.80
C ASN A 240 10.83 -4.41 -9.39
N GLU A 241 10.78 -4.04 -8.10
CA GLU A 241 11.50 -2.89 -7.54
C GLU A 241 11.12 -1.54 -8.18
N LEU A 242 9.83 -1.33 -8.45
CA LEU A 242 9.30 -0.15 -9.13
C LEU A 242 9.82 1.17 -8.56
N GLU A 243 9.86 1.32 -7.24
CA GLU A 243 10.33 2.55 -6.59
C GLU A 243 11.80 2.83 -6.90
N LYS A 244 12.67 1.80 -6.85
CA LYS A 244 14.08 1.91 -7.24
C LYS A 244 14.22 2.24 -8.73
N PHE A 245 13.39 1.64 -9.57
CA PHE A 245 13.39 1.95 -11.00
C PHE A 245 13.02 3.41 -11.25
N LEU A 246 11.95 3.93 -10.65
CA LEU A 246 11.56 5.34 -10.78
C LEU A 246 12.64 6.30 -10.23
N ALA A 247 13.26 5.96 -9.10
CA ALA A 247 14.38 6.71 -8.54
C ALA A 247 15.57 6.76 -9.53
N SER A 248 15.90 5.62 -10.20
CA SER A 248 16.94 5.56 -11.24
C SER A 248 16.61 6.42 -12.47
N GLN A 249 15.34 6.74 -12.68
CA GLN A 249 14.87 7.64 -13.73
C GLN A 249 14.80 9.10 -13.29
N ASP A 250 15.40 9.45 -12.16
CA ASP A 250 15.46 10.81 -11.60
C ASP A 250 14.07 11.40 -11.27
N CYS A 251 13.15 10.57 -10.76
CA CYS A 251 11.81 10.98 -10.41
C CYS A 251 11.66 11.20 -8.90
N GLU A 252 10.78 12.15 -8.52
CA GLU A 252 10.22 12.23 -7.17
C GLU A 252 8.99 11.31 -7.11
N VAL A 253 9.01 10.33 -6.22
CA VAL A 253 7.94 9.33 -6.11
C VAL A 253 7.02 9.66 -4.95
N ASN A 254 5.71 9.57 -5.16
CA ASN A 254 4.71 9.59 -4.10
C ASN A 254 3.94 8.26 -4.09
N LEU A 255 4.12 7.52 -3.02
CA LEU A 255 3.44 6.26 -2.74
C LEU A 255 2.51 6.50 -1.55
N PRO A 256 1.19 6.61 -1.74
CA PRO A 256 0.23 6.79 -0.65
C PRO A 256 0.42 5.75 0.45
N GLY A 257 0.34 6.17 1.71
CA GLY A 257 0.66 5.34 2.87
C GLY A 257 -0.30 4.15 3.08
N LEU A 258 0.18 3.14 3.77
CA LEU A 258 -0.60 1.93 4.12
C LEU A 258 -1.76 2.25 5.06
N MET A 259 -1.65 3.33 5.87
CA MET A 259 -2.71 3.77 6.77
C MET A 259 -4.00 4.13 6.02
N GLY A 260 -3.89 4.68 4.81
CA GLY A 260 -5.06 4.96 3.96
C GLY A 260 -5.91 3.71 3.70
N PHE A 261 -5.27 2.56 3.49
CA PHE A 261 -5.97 1.28 3.33
C PHE A 261 -6.63 0.79 4.64
N VAL A 262 -5.98 0.97 5.78
CA VAL A 262 -6.56 0.63 7.09
C VAL A 262 -7.79 1.48 7.38
N GLN A 263 -7.71 2.79 7.11
CA GLN A 263 -8.86 3.70 7.23
C GLN A 263 -9.98 3.33 6.26
N TYR A 264 -9.63 2.97 5.02
CA TYR A 264 -10.58 2.48 4.02
C TYR A 264 -11.33 1.23 4.50
N CYS A 265 -10.63 0.25 5.10
CA CYS A 265 -11.26 -0.95 5.65
C CYS A 265 -12.25 -0.60 6.76
N ALA A 266 -11.85 0.23 7.71
CA ALA A 266 -12.72 0.67 8.81
C ALA A 266 -13.92 1.49 8.30
N TYR A 267 -13.71 2.40 7.36
CA TYR A 267 -14.78 3.17 6.72
C TYR A 267 -15.80 2.26 6.03
N ASN A 268 -15.33 1.27 5.26
CA ASN A 268 -16.22 0.36 4.54
C ASN A 268 -17.04 -0.55 5.47
N MET A 269 -16.57 -0.82 6.69
CA MET A 269 -17.40 -1.52 7.69
C MET A 269 -18.63 -0.68 8.06
N ALA A 270 -18.43 0.60 8.39
CA ALA A 270 -19.54 1.53 8.69
C ALA A 270 -20.44 1.76 7.46
N GLU A 271 -19.84 1.94 6.29
CA GLU A 271 -20.54 2.18 5.02
C GLU A 271 -21.36 0.97 4.55
N THR A 272 -20.91 -0.25 4.87
CA THR A 272 -21.68 -1.48 4.62
C THR A 272 -23.01 -1.44 5.36
N VAL A 273 -22.97 -1.08 6.63
CA VAL A 273 -24.20 -0.96 7.44
C VAL A 273 -25.12 0.13 6.89
N ARG A 274 -24.54 1.24 6.41
CA ARG A 274 -25.32 2.33 5.78
C ARG A 274 -26.01 1.89 4.48
N LEU A 275 -25.30 1.18 3.62
CA LEU A 275 -25.78 0.81 2.26
C LEU A 275 -26.69 -0.42 2.27
N TYR A 276 -26.39 -1.41 3.11
CA TYR A 276 -27.03 -2.71 3.06
C TYR A 276 -27.72 -3.15 4.35
N GLY A 277 -27.69 -2.30 5.39
CA GLY A 277 -28.16 -2.65 6.73
C GLY A 277 -27.12 -3.50 7.49
N GLY A 278 -27.41 -3.75 8.76
CA GLY A 278 -26.54 -4.56 9.64
C GLY A 278 -26.53 -4.06 11.07
N SER A 279 -25.48 -4.40 11.81
CA SER A 279 -25.32 -4.07 13.23
C SER A 279 -24.93 -2.61 13.44
N LEU A 280 -25.76 -1.86 14.17
CA LEU A 280 -25.41 -0.50 14.60
C LEU A 280 -24.20 -0.48 15.53
N VAL A 281 -23.96 -1.57 16.29
CA VAL A 281 -22.79 -1.71 17.16
C VAL A 281 -21.51 -1.77 16.33
N GLU A 282 -21.51 -2.57 15.26
CA GLU A 282 -20.36 -2.66 14.33
C GLU A 282 -20.08 -1.32 13.64
N LYS A 283 -21.12 -0.62 13.22
CA LYS A 283 -20.99 0.73 12.65
C LYS A 283 -20.35 1.68 13.64
N THR A 284 -20.87 1.76 14.86
CA THR A 284 -20.33 2.66 15.89
C THR A 284 -18.89 2.33 16.27
N ALA A 285 -18.56 1.04 16.36
CA ALA A 285 -17.19 0.59 16.62
C ALA A 285 -16.22 1.00 15.49
N ALA A 286 -16.65 0.85 14.23
CA ALA A 286 -15.86 1.26 13.07
C ALA A 286 -15.65 2.78 13.01
N GLU A 287 -16.70 3.57 13.31
CA GLU A 287 -16.60 5.03 13.38
C GLU A 287 -15.68 5.49 14.53
N ALA A 288 -15.73 4.83 15.68
CA ALA A 288 -14.84 5.10 16.81
C ALA A 288 -13.36 4.77 16.46
N ALA A 289 -13.12 3.64 15.77
CA ALA A 289 -11.79 3.28 15.27
C ALA A 289 -11.26 4.32 14.28
N LEU A 290 -12.08 4.77 13.33
CA LEU A 290 -11.72 5.84 12.39
C LEU A 290 -11.35 7.14 13.10
N ALA A 291 -12.13 7.55 14.12
CA ALA A 291 -11.85 8.75 14.88
C ALA A 291 -10.51 8.67 15.64
N LEU A 292 -10.18 7.49 16.20
CA LEU A 292 -8.90 7.24 16.84
C LEU A 292 -7.73 7.35 15.85
N ILE A 293 -7.85 6.70 14.68
CA ILE A 293 -6.86 6.72 13.62
C ILE A 293 -6.67 8.15 13.10
N ALA A 294 -7.75 8.88 12.83
CA ALA A 294 -7.69 10.27 12.35
C ALA A 294 -6.95 11.22 13.31
N GLY A 295 -6.94 10.91 14.61
CA GLY A 295 -6.17 11.67 15.60
C GLY A 295 -4.66 11.62 15.35
N MET A 296 -4.13 10.46 14.97
CA MET A 296 -2.70 10.29 14.65
C MET A 296 -2.37 10.72 13.22
N GLU A 297 -3.27 10.55 12.27
CA GLU A 297 -3.14 11.08 10.92
C GLU A 297 -2.87 12.61 10.94
N LYS A 298 -3.61 13.36 11.75
CA LYS A 298 -3.37 14.80 11.95
C LYS A 298 -1.97 15.11 12.45
N VAL A 299 -1.41 14.24 13.31
CA VAL A 299 -0.03 14.40 13.80
C VAL A 299 0.98 14.23 12.68
N ILE A 300 0.82 13.21 11.84
CA ILE A 300 1.71 12.96 10.68
C ILE A 300 1.62 14.13 9.70
N ILE A 301 0.41 14.53 9.30
CA ILE A 301 0.18 15.64 8.38
C ILE A 301 0.83 16.93 8.89
N LYS A 302 0.63 17.24 10.19
CA LYS A 302 1.26 18.40 10.81
C LYS A 302 2.77 18.28 10.82
N THR A 303 3.31 17.12 11.20
CA THR A 303 4.76 16.86 11.24
C THR A 303 5.41 17.07 9.88
N LEU A 304 4.82 16.53 8.81
CA LEU A 304 5.32 16.70 7.44
C LEU A 304 5.29 18.17 7.01
N LYS A 305 4.17 18.85 7.23
CA LYS A 305 4.02 20.28 6.87
C LYS A 305 5.00 21.18 7.62
N ASP A 306 5.15 20.97 8.93
CA ASP A 306 6.07 21.76 9.77
C ASP A 306 7.54 21.58 9.35
N ALA A 307 7.89 20.41 8.81
CA ALA A 307 9.23 20.11 8.29
C ALA A 307 9.41 20.45 6.80
N GLY A 308 8.41 21.06 6.14
CA GLY A 308 8.48 21.50 4.74
C GLY A 308 8.29 20.40 3.70
N TYR A 309 7.70 19.27 4.09
CA TYR A 309 7.36 18.16 3.20
C TYR A 309 5.91 18.25 2.72
N HIS A 310 5.67 17.70 1.54
CA HIS A 310 4.30 17.47 1.08
C HIS A 310 3.64 16.44 2.00
N ALA A 311 2.43 16.77 2.48
CA ALA A 311 1.64 15.90 3.32
C ALA A 311 0.44 15.35 2.52
N PRO A 312 0.04 14.09 2.76
CA PRO A 312 -1.13 13.51 2.11
C PRO A 312 -2.40 14.27 2.52
N MET A 313 -3.43 14.17 1.69
CA MET A 313 -4.77 14.67 2.01
C MET A 313 -5.34 13.90 3.20
N PRO A 314 -6.00 14.57 4.18
CA PRO A 314 -6.70 13.86 5.24
C PRO A 314 -7.73 12.87 4.68
N PHE A 315 -7.83 11.68 5.25
CA PHE A 315 -8.76 10.66 4.78
C PHE A 315 -10.23 11.16 4.75
N SER A 316 -10.61 12.00 5.70
CA SER A 316 -11.93 12.63 5.73
C SER A 316 -12.24 13.55 4.54
N GLU A 317 -11.23 14.01 3.82
CA GLU A 317 -11.35 14.76 2.57
C GLU A 317 -11.23 13.85 1.36
N LEU A 318 -10.33 12.85 1.44
CA LEU A 318 -10.13 11.85 0.40
C LEU A 318 -11.41 11.10 0.05
N ILE A 319 -12.21 10.69 1.05
CA ILE A 319 -13.49 10.00 0.85
C ILE A 319 -14.52 10.83 0.08
N LYS A 320 -14.37 12.15 0.03
CA LYS A 320 -15.30 13.06 -0.68
C LYS A 320 -14.96 13.18 -2.16
N LEU A 321 -13.72 12.89 -2.55
CA LEU A 321 -13.26 13.11 -3.93
C LEU A 321 -14.06 12.31 -4.97
N PRO A 322 -14.30 10.99 -4.81
CA PRO A 322 -15.05 10.22 -5.77
C PRO A 322 -16.49 10.70 -5.95
N GLU A 323 -17.14 11.09 -4.84
CA GLU A 323 -18.52 11.55 -4.86
C GLU A 323 -18.63 12.96 -5.48
N GLN A 324 -17.78 13.90 -5.07
CA GLN A 324 -17.76 15.27 -5.60
C GLN A 324 -17.40 15.32 -7.09
N SER A 325 -16.57 14.42 -7.56
CA SER A 325 -16.16 14.31 -8.97
C SER A 325 -17.08 13.43 -9.81
N HIS A 326 -18.05 12.76 -9.20
CA HIS A 326 -18.93 11.79 -9.86
C HIS A 326 -18.15 10.73 -10.65
N THR A 327 -16.98 10.31 -10.11
CA THR A 327 -16.12 9.32 -10.80
C THR A 327 -16.54 7.90 -10.51
N ILE A 328 -16.68 7.54 -9.23
CA ILE A 328 -16.99 6.17 -8.80
C ILE A 328 -17.88 6.19 -7.55
N GLY A 329 -18.79 5.22 -7.44
CA GLY A 329 -19.65 5.08 -6.26
C GLY A 329 -18.94 4.38 -5.11
N MET A 330 -19.25 4.77 -3.87
CA MET A 330 -18.68 4.19 -2.64
C MET A 330 -19.05 2.71 -2.43
N GLY A 331 -20.06 2.20 -3.12
CA GLY A 331 -20.40 0.77 -3.17
C GLY A 331 -19.36 -0.10 -3.88
N CYS A 332 -18.47 0.48 -4.69
CA CYS A 332 -17.35 -0.22 -5.32
C CYS A 332 -16.21 -0.44 -4.31
N LYS A 333 -16.42 -1.31 -3.32
CA LYS A 333 -15.58 -1.48 -2.13
C LYS A 333 -14.87 -2.83 -2.01
N MET A 334 -14.85 -3.65 -3.05
CA MET A 334 -14.12 -4.91 -3.06
C MET A 334 -12.63 -4.67 -3.26
N GLY A 335 -11.77 -5.37 -2.48
CA GLY A 335 -10.34 -5.11 -2.46
C GLY A 335 -10.06 -3.67 -2.06
N GLU A 336 -9.24 -2.96 -2.82
CA GLU A 336 -8.96 -1.53 -2.66
C GLU A 336 -10.09 -0.64 -3.20
N GLY A 337 -10.91 -1.17 -4.10
CA GLY A 337 -12.13 -0.55 -4.60
C GLY A 337 -12.00 0.93 -4.97
N TRP A 338 -12.94 1.75 -4.47
CA TRP A 338 -12.98 3.20 -4.73
C TRP A 338 -11.73 3.95 -4.25
N LEU A 339 -10.94 3.36 -3.31
CA LEU A 339 -9.71 4.00 -2.81
C LEU A 339 -8.70 4.23 -3.94
N LEU A 340 -8.57 3.28 -4.88
CA LEU A 340 -7.68 3.43 -6.04
C LEU A 340 -7.99 4.69 -6.85
N THR A 341 -9.28 4.91 -7.13
CA THR A 341 -9.74 6.10 -7.85
C THR A 341 -9.50 7.36 -7.04
N ALA A 342 -9.79 7.33 -5.74
CA ALA A 342 -9.59 8.47 -4.85
C ALA A 342 -8.10 8.86 -4.72
N GLU A 343 -7.20 7.90 -4.59
CA GLU A 343 -5.74 8.13 -4.56
C GLU A 343 -5.25 8.75 -5.88
N MET A 344 -5.74 8.29 -7.04
CA MET A 344 -5.39 8.91 -8.32
C MET A 344 -5.85 10.37 -8.41
N LEU A 345 -7.08 10.67 -7.97
CA LEU A 345 -7.62 12.04 -7.94
C LEU A 345 -6.82 12.95 -6.99
N GLU A 346 -6.45 12.45 -5.82
CA GLU A 346 -5.62 13.16 -4.84
C GLU A 346 -4.24 13.46 -5.41
N LEU A 347 -3.58 12.47 -5.99
CA LEU A 347 -2.25 12.62 -6.59
C LEU A 347 -2.22 13.67 -7.69
N VAL A 348 -3.19 13.66 -8.62
CA VAL A 348 -3.28 14.68 -9.67
C VAL A 348 -3.44 16.08 -9.06
N ARG A 349 -4.33 16.22 -8.06
CA ARG A 349 -4.57 17.52 -7.37
C ARG A 349 -3.36 18.02 -6.59
N SER A 350 -2.51 17.13 -6.13
CA SER A 350 -1.28 17.46 -5.40
C SER A 350 -0.04 17.62 -6.28
N GLY A 351 -0.22 17.60 -7.61
CA GLY A 351 0.85 17.84 -8.59
C GLY A 351 1.65 16.59 -8.96
N TYR A 352 1.17 15.38 -8.61
CA TYR A 352 1.70 14.12 -9.10
C TYR A 352 0.85 13.62 -10.28
N GLU A 353 0.88 14.38 -11.36
CA GLU A 353 0.04 14.15 -12.56
C GLU A 353 0.40 12.86 -13.31
N ASN A 354 1.65 12.38 -13.16
CA ASN A 354 2.12 11.16 -13.77
C ASN A 354 1.92 10.00 -12.80
N ILE A 355 1.07 9.04 -13.14
CA ILE A 355 0.67 7.99 -12.21
C ILE A 355 0.92 6.61 -12.82
N VAL A 356 1.66 5.78 -12.12
CA VAL A 356 1.72 4.33 -12.37
C VAL A 356 0.61 3.67 -11.56
N CYS A 357 -0.34 3.04 -12.25
CA CYS A 357 -1.33 2.19 -11.62
C CYS A 357 -0.84 0.74 -11.69
N ALA A 358 -0.20 0.29 -10.60
CA ALA A 358 0.39 -1.05 -10.49
C ALA A 358 -0.70 -2.07 -10.16
N GLN A 359 -1.02 -2.94 -11.11
CA GLN A 359 -2.11 -3.89 -10.94
C GLN A 359 -1.68 -5.32 -11.24
N PRO A 360 -2.05 -6.29 -10.39
CA PRO A 360 -1.81 -7.69 -10.69
C PRO A 360 -2.79 -8.16 -11.77
N PHE A 361 -2.31 -8.98 -12.69
CA PHE A 361 -3.20 -9.68 -13.61
C PHE A 361 -4.21 -10.53 -12.81
N GLY A 362 -5.46 -10.54 -13.25
CA GLY A 362 -6.54 -11.26 -12.57
C GLY A 362 -7.13 -10.56 -11.33
N CYS A 363 -6.71 -9.32 -11.01
CA CYS A 363 -7.29 -8.54 -9.93
C CYS A 363 -8.48 -7.70 -10.43
N LEU A 364 -9.69 -8.21 -10.23
CA LEU A 364 -10.92 -7.54 -10.71
C LEU A 364 -11.10 -6.12 -10.16
N PRO A 365 -10.95 -5.86 -8.84
CA PRO A 365 -11.06 -4.50 -8.29
C PRO A 365 -10.11 -3.51 -8.96
N ASN A 366 -8.87 -3.89 -9.22
CA ASN A 366 -7.89 -3.03 -9.88
C ASN A 366 -8.23 -2.75 -11.34
N HIS A 367 -8.73 -3.75 -12.08
CA HIS A 367 -9.17 -3.54 -13.46
C HIS A 367 -10.37 -2.60 -13.53
N ILE A 368 -11.31 -2.67 -12.59
CA ILE A 368 -12.52 -1.83 -12.57
C ILE A 368 -12.21 -0.45 -12.00
N CYS A 369 -11.73 -0.39 -10.75
CA CYS A 369 -11.59 0.85 -9.98
C CYS A 369 -10.25 1.57 -10.21
N GLY A 370 -9.26 0.89 -10.77
CA GLY A 370 -7.98 1.46 -11.20
C GLY A 370 -8.01 1.79 -12.69
N LYS A 371 -7.69 0.80 -13.54
CA LYS A 371 -7.59 0.95 -15.00
C LYS A 371 -8.88 1.46 -15.66
N GLY A 372 -10.03 0.96 -15.23
CA GLY A 372 -11.34 1.34 -15.79
C GLY A 372 -11.69 2.80 -15.57
N MET A 373 -11.13 3.45 -14.55
CA MET A 373 -11.41 4.86 -14.20
C MET A 373 -10.47 5.86 -14.88
N VAL A 374 -9.41 5.39 -15.57
CA VAL A 374 -8.39 6.28 -16.16
C VAL A 374 -8.97 7.31 -17.12
N ASN A 375 -9.86 6.88 -18.03
CA ASN A 375 -10.47 7.79 -18.99
C ASN A 375 -11.36 8.83 -18.30
N LYS A 376 -12.12 8.42 -17.29
CA LYS A 376 -12.96 9.34 -16.50
C LYS A 376 -12.14 10.40 -15.76
N ILE A 377 -10.99 9.99 -15.20
CA ILE A 377 -10.07 10.93 -14.54
C ILE A 377 -9.47 11.90 -15.57
N ARG A 378 -9.07 11.43 -16.76
CA ARG A 378 -8.54 12.29 -17.85
C ARG A 378 -9.56 13.28 -18.40
N GLU A 379 -10.84 12.93 -18.42
CA GLU A 379 -11.91 13.87 -18.76
C GLU A 379 -11.98 15.05 -17.79
N LEU A 380 -11.72 14.81 -16.50
CA LEU A 380 -11.75 15.82 -15.44
C LEU A 380 -10.42 16.57 -15.32
N TYR A 381 -9.32 15.89 -15.56
CA TYR A 381 -7.95 16.36 -15.45
C TYR A 381 -7.17 15.98 -16.70
N PRO A 382 -7.23 16.78 -17.78
CA PRO A 382 -6.55 16.49 -19.05
C PRO A 382 -5.03 16.33 -18.92
N GLU A 383 -4.45 16.93 -17.88
CA GLU A 383 -3.05 16.80 -17.53
C GLU A 383 -2.69 15.42 -16.96
N ALA A 384 -3.64 14.64 -16.50
CA ALA A 384 -3.39 13.34 -15.88
C ALA A 384 -2.78 12.34 -16.87
N ASN A 385 -1.54 11.94 -16.60
CA ASN A 385 -0.76 10.99 -17.38
C ASN A 385 -0.69 9.65 -16.64
N ILE A 386 -1.79 8.92 -16.66
CA ILE A 386 -1.96 7.68 -15.91
C ILE A 386 -1.66 6.48 -16.78
N THR A 387 -0.75 5.61 -16.32
CA THR A 387 -0.33 4.40 -17.04
C THR A 387 -0.58 3.17 -16.17
N PRO A 388 -1.60 2.36 -16.48
CA PRO A 388 -1.78 1.05 -15.85
C PRO A 388 -0.68 0.09 -16.30
N ILE A 389 -0.05 -0.56 -15.32
CA ILE A 389 0.99 -1.59 -15.55
C ILE A 389 0.48 -2.90 -14.97
N ASP A 390 0.32 -3.90 -15.84
CA ASP A 390 -0.07 -5.24 -15.43
C ASP A 390 1.17 -6.02 -14.96
N TYR A 391 1.09 -6.59 -13.75
CA TYR A 391 2.08 -7.48 -13.18
C TYR A 391 1.58 -8.92 -13.23
N ASP A 392 2.39 -9.79 -13.82
CA ASP A 392 2.03 -11.16 -14.17
C ASP A 392 3.31 -11.99 -14.27
N PRO A 393 3.31 -13.28 -13.94
CA PRO A 393 4.49 -14.13 -14.05
C PRO A 393 5.06 -14.22 -15.48
N SER A 394 4.23 -14.02 -16.50
CA SER A 394 4.65 -14.04 -17.92
C SER A 394 5.07 -12.66 -18.44
N ALA A 395 4.75 -11.58 -17.72
CA ALA A 395 5.09 -10.23 -18.11
C ALA A 395 6.58 -9.95 -17.81
N THR A 396 7.35 -9.59 -18.83
CA THR A 396 8.75 -9.26 -18.64
C THR A 396 8.93 -7.90 -17.99
N ARG A 397 9.87 -7.79 -17.07
CA ARG A 397 10.27 -6.53 -16.43
C ARG A 397 10.57 -5.44 -17.46
N VAL A 398 11.23 -5.80 -18.58
CA VAL A 398 11.60 -4.88 -19.66
C VAL A 398 10.35 -4.23 -20.27
N ASN A 399 9.29 -4.99 -20.52
CA ASN A 399 8.06 -4.46 -21.10
C ASN A 399 7.36 -3.49 -20.14
N GLN A 400 7.34 -3.80 -18.86
CA GLN A 400 6.79 -2.92 -17.82
C GLN A 400 7.58 -1.61 -17.74
N GLU A 401 8.92 -1.70 -17.66
CA GLU A 401 9.81 -0.54 -17.64
C GLU A 401 9.68 0.32 -18.90
N ASN A 402 9.56 -0.28 -20.08
CA ASN A 402 9.38 0.45 -21.33
C ASN A 402 8.08 1.27 -21.35
N ARG A 403 6.97 0.71 -20.85
CA ARG A 403 5.71 1.45 -20.72
C ARG A 403 5.83 2.62 -19.75
N ILE A 404 6.54 2.44 -18.64
CA ILE A 404 6.82 3.52 -17.69
C ILE A 404 7.73 4.57 -18.33
N LYS A 405 8.77 4.19 -19.09
CA LYS A 405 9.64 5.13 -19.82
C LYS A 405 8.88 5.97 -20.83
N LEU A 406 7.88 5.40 -21.52
CA LEU A 406 7.01 6.17 -22.41
C LEU A 406 6.19 7.22 -21.66
N MET A 407 5.61 6.86 -20.51
CA MET A 407 4.94 7.82 -19.63
C MET A 407 5.90 8.93 -19.19
N LEU A 408 7.13 8.58 -18.79
CA LEU A 408 8.13 9.52 -18.34
C LEU A 408 8.64 10.43 -19.46
N ALA A 409 8.66 9.97 -20.72
CA ALA A 409 9.02 10.80 -21.86
C ALA A 409 8.05 11.97 -22.01
N VAL A 410 6.74 11.70 -21.98
CA VAL A 410 5.70 12.75 -21.99
C VAL A 410 5.81 13.68 -20.77
N ALA A 411 6.09 13.12 -19.60
CA ALA A 411 6.26 13.89 -18.38
C ALA A 411 7.47 14.85 -18.44
N ARG A 412 8.58 14.41 -19.03
CA ARG A 412 9.80 15.24 -19.20
C ARG A 412 9.57 16.36 -20.22
N GLU A 413 8.88 16.09 -21.31
CA GLU A 413 8.50 17.10 -22.31
C GLU A 413 7.67 18.20 -21.65
N ARG A 414 6.59 17.84 -20.95
CA ARG A 414 5.76 18.81 -20.22
C ARG A 414 6.54 19.59 -19.15
N LEU A 415 7.48 18.93 -18.48
CA LEU A 415 8.33 19.60 -17.49
C LEU A 415 9.28 20.62 -18.14
N SER A 416 9.81 20.34 -19.36
CA SER A 416 10.65 21.26 -20.10
C SER A 416 9.86 22.47 -20.60
N GLU A 417 8.66 22.26 -21.15
CA GLU A 417 7.76 23.33 -21.59
C GLU A 417 7.38 24.30 -20.47
N ARG A 418 7.16 23.78 -19.25
CA ARG A 418 6.89 24.63 -18.06
C ARG A 418 8.11 25.45 -17.60
N ARG A 419 9.31 25.08 -18.02
CA ARG A 419 10.57 25.81 -17.70
C ARG A 419 10.90 26.92 -18.70
N GLU A 420 10.44 26.81 -19.94
CA GLU A 420 10.59 27.85 -20.93
C GLU A 420 9.64 29.02 -20.59
N PRO A 421 10.12 30.30 -20.54
CA PRO A 421 9.20 31.41 -20.43
C PRO A 421 8.25 31.38 -21.64
N PRO A 422 6.95 31.69 -21.47
CA PRO A 422 6.04 31.69 -22.59
C PRO A 422 6.60 32.53 -23.71
N ALA A 423 6.83 31.94 -24.87
CA ALA A 423 7.18 32.68 -26.07
C ALA A 423 6.09 33.75 -26.24
N ASP A 424 6.49 34.99 -26.46
CA ASP A 424 5.56 36.10 -26.63
C ASP A 424 4.49 35.77 -27.69
N LEU A 425 3.39 35.19 -27.25
CA LEU A 425 2.22 35.03 -28.09
C LEU A 425 1.57 36.40 -28.25
N PRO A 426 1.30 36.82 -29.49
CA PRO A 426 0.67 38.13 -29.74
C PRO A 426 -0.68 38.14 -29.00
N LYS A 427 -0.89 39.20 -28.20
CA LYS A 427 -2.13 39.41 -27.43
C LYS A 427 -3.32 39.38 -28.38
N VAL A 428 -4.01 38.23 -28.48
CA VAL A 428 -5.32 38.16 -29.13
C VAL A 428 -6.30 38.94 -28.24
N ARG A 429 -6.76 40.06 -28.71
CA ARG A 429 -7.84 40.83 -28.09
C ARG A 429 -9.11 39.99 -28.17
N THR A 430 -9.47 39.30 -27.09
CA THR A 430 -10.78 38.69 -26.94
C THR A 430 -11.77 39.71 -26.40
N SER A 431 -12.49 40.37 -27.28
CA SER A 431 -13.75 41.01 -27.00
C SER A 431 -14.86 40.04 -27.48
N VAL A 432 -15.34 39.17 -26.64
CA VAL A 432 -16.67 38.54 -26.81
C VAL A 432 -17.25 38.28 -25.40
N SER A 433 -18.19 39.17 -25.02
CA SER A 433 -19.08 38.89 -23.91
C SER A 433 -20.13 37.85 -24.35
N ALA A 434 -20.02 36.62 -23.86
CA ALA A 434 -21.06 35.62 -24.03
C ALA A 434 -21.95 35.58 -22.79
N LYS A 435 -23.21 36.01 -22.95
CA LYS A 435 -24.28 35.82 -21.99
C LYS A 435 -24.55 34.33 -21.79
N LEU A 436 -24.32 33.86 -20.58
CA LEU A 436 -24.73 32.52 -20.15
C LEU A 436 -26.26 32.44 -20.05
N SER A 437 -26.88 31.67 -20.94
CA SER A 437 -28.25 31.20 -20.80
C SER A 437 -28.29 29.91 -19.99
N LYS A 438 -29.15 29.90 -18.94
CA LYS A 438 -29.39 28.74 -18.07
C LYS A 438 -29.98 27.56 -18.86
N PRO A 439 -29.56 26.33 -18.64
CA PRO A 439 -30.23 25.18 -19.22
C PRO A 439 -31.58 24.90 -18.54
N LYS A 440 -32.60 24.69 -19.35
CA LYS A 440 -33.95 24.26 -18.93
C LYS A 440 -33.89 22.80 -18.44
N SER A 441 -34.57 22.57 -17.31
CA SER A 441 -34.85 21.25 -16.78
C SER A 441 -35.65 20.40 -17.77
N LEU A 442 -35.11 19.20 -18.06
CA LEU A 442 -35.88 18.11 -18.72
C LEU A 442 -35.93 16.94 -17.72
N CYS A 443 -36.94 16.96 -16.86
CA CYS A 443 -37.43 15.77 -16.19
C CYS A 443 -38.95 15.75 -16.36
N ALA A 444 -39.40 14.94 -17.30
CA ALA A 444 -40.71 14.28 -17.27
C ALA A 444 -40.73 13.15 -18.32
N ASN A 445 -41.13 11.97 -17.82
CA ASN A 445 -41.53 10.75 -18.57
C ASN A 445 -40.39 9.83 -19.07
N ILE A 446 -39.99 8.82 -18.26
CA ILE A 446 -40.42 7.39 -18.29
C ILE A 446 -39.93 6.78 -16.96
#